data_16ff48e4d2dd7c1f9367bff3086ca118
#
_entry.id   16ff48e4d2dd7c1f9367bff3086ca118
#
_cell.length_a   1.000
_cell.length_b   1.000
_cell.length_c   1.000
_cell.angle_alpha   90.00
_cell.angle_beta   90.00
_cell.angle_gamma   90.00
#
_symmetry.space_group_name_H-M   'P 1'
#
loop_
_entity.id
_entity.type
_entity.pdbx_description
1 polymer ?
#
loop_
_entity_poly.entity_id
_entity_poly.type
_entity_poly.pdbx_seq_one_letter_code
_entity_poly.pdbx_strand_id
1 'polypeptide(L)'
;MNAYNSITPETIQEDMRYLQLLSHSFPTIADASTEIINLEAILNLPKGTEHFLADLHGEYEAFQHVLRNASGAIKRKVNEIFGNTLRENEKKELCTLIYYPEQKLDLVKAVETDLDDWYVITLNQLVRVCQNVSSKYTRSKVRKSLPKEFSYICLLYTSPSPRD
;
A
#
# COMPACT_ATOMS: atom_id res chain seq x y z
N MET A 1 -2.05 5.37 -14.37
CA MET A 1 -2.34 6.23 -15.53
C MET A 1 -1.02 6.87 -15.94
N ASN A 2 -0.33 6.26 -16.92
CA ASN A 2 0.95 6.76 -17.42
C ASN A 2 0.66 7.89 -18.41
N ALA A 3 0.72 9.12 -17.94
CA ALA A 3 0.74 10.28 -18.83
C ALA A 3 2.20 10.55 -19.24
N TYR A 4 2.80 9.64 -20.00
CA TYR A 4 3.87 10.04 -20.89
C TYR A 4 3.20 10.74 -22.07
N ASN A 5 2.93 12.04 -21.93
CA ASN A 5 2.68 12.88 -23.07
C ASN A 5 3.85 12.66 -24.03
N SER A 6 3.54 12.26 -25.26
CA SER A 6 4.53 12.17 -26.33
C SER A 6 5.25 13.52 -26.40
N ILE A 7 6.56 13.53 -26.14
CA ILE A 7 7.38 14.74 -26.26
C ILE A 7 7.38 15.12 -27.75
N THR A 8 6.67 16.19 -28.07
CA THR A 8 6.62 16.74 -29.43
C THR A 8 7.51 18.00 -29.50
N PRO A 9 7.97 18.39 -30.69
CA PRO A 9 8.72 19.64 -30.84
C PRO A 9 7.97 20.86 -30.30
N GLU A 10 6.64 20.88 -30.37
CA GLU A 10 5.78 21.95 -29.88
C GLU A 10 5.83 22.01 -28.34
N THR A 11 5.70 20.86 -27.66
CA THR A 11 5.77 20.82 -26.19
C THR A 11 7.15 21.22 -25.67
N ILE A 12 8.22 20.87 -26.40
CA ILE A 12 9.59 21.32 -26.07
C ILE A 12 9.69 22.84 -26.18
N GLN A 13 9.08 23.44 -27.19
CA GLN A 13 9.15 24.89 -27.40
C GLN A 13 8.33 25.67 -26.36
N GLU A 14 7.18 25.16 -25.95
CA GLU A 14 6.39 25.72 -24.86
C GLU A 14 7.15 25.66 -23.53
N ASP A 15 7.83 24.57 -23.25
CA ASP A 15 8.58 24.34 -22.01
C ASP A 15 10.02 24.88 -22.05
N MET A 16 10.45 25.51 -23.12
CA MET A 16 11.85 25.90 -23.31
C MET A 16 12.43 26.75 -22.17
N ARG A 17 11.65 27.69 -21.65
CA ARG A 17 12.09 28.52 -20.52
C ARG A 17 12.27 27.72 -19.24
N TYR A 18 11.39 26.77 -18.99
CA TYR A 18 11.47 25.87 -17.85
C TYR A 18 12.67 24.92 -17.98
N LEU A 19 12.88 24.35 -19.16
CA LEU A 19 14.02 23.49 -19.45
C LEU A 19 15.36 24.24 -19.32
N GLN A 20 15.42 25.49 -19.76
CA GLN A 20 16.58 26.37 -19.54
C GLN A 20 16.85 26.59 -18.06
N LEU A 21 15.81 26.81 -17.26
CA LEU A 21 15.95 26.99 -15.82
C LEU A 21 16.48 25.69 -15.15
N LEU A 22 15.94 24.54 -15.53
CA LEU A 22 16.40 23.24 -15.05
C LEU A 22 17.85 22.96 -15.45
N SER A 23 18.29 23.36 -16.63
CA SER A 23 19.66 23.16 -17.08
C SER A 23 20.70 23.91 -16.25
N HIS A 24 20.32 24.97 -15.56
CA HIS A 24 21.21 25.63 -14.57
C HIS A 24 21.42 24.78 -13.32
N SER A 25 20.39 24.04 -12.89
CA SER A 25 20.47 23.18 -11.71
C SER A 25 21.05 21.81 -12.04
N PHE A 26 20.81 21.31 -13.24
CA PHE A 26 21.25 20.00 -13.74
C PHE A 26 21.97 20.16 -15.08
N PRO A 27 23.23 20.66 -15.07
CA PRO A 27 23.94 21.01 -16.29
C PRO A 27 24.37 19.81 -17.16
N THR A 28 24.39 18.60 -16.58
CA THR A 28 24.75 17.39 -17.30
C THR A 28 23.64 16.34 -17.23
N ILE A 29 23.65 15.40 -18.18
CA ILE A 29 22.75 14.24 -18.17
C ILE A 29 22.94 13.41 -16.89
N ALA A 30 24.16 13.30 -16.40
CA ALA A 30 24.45 12.58 -15.17
C ALA A 30 23.80 13.24 -13.94
N ASP A 31 23.86 14.57 -13.83
CA ASP A 31 23.22 15.32 -12.75
C ASP A 31 21.70 15.15 -12.78
N ALA A 32 21.10 15.32 -13.96
CA ALA A 32 19.67 15.12 -14.16
C ALA A 32 19.23 13.69 -13.82
N SER A 33 19.99 12.68 -14.28
CA SER A 33 19.69 11.28 -13.97
C SER A 33 19.80 10.96 -12.48
N THR A 34 20.79 11.52 -11.80
CA THR A 34 20.97 11.37 -10.35
C THR A 34 19.77 11.94 -9.62
N GLU A 35 19.32 13.13 -10.00
CA GLU A 35 18.14 13.75 -9.37
C GLU A 35 16.85 12.98 -9.64
N ILE A 36 16.65 12.47 -10.84
CA ILE A 36 15.51 11.59 -11.16
C ILE A 36 15.49 10.37 -10.24
N ILE A 37 16.64 9.71 -10.06
CA ILE A 37 16.78 8.54 -9.18
C ILE A 37 16.47 8.93 -7.72
N ASN A 38 16.96 10.08 -7.25
CA ASN A 38 16.67 10.60 -5.92
C ASN A 38 15.17 10.86 -5.72
N LEU A 39 14.52 11.51 -6.67
CA LEU A 39 13.10 11.80 -6.62
C LEU A 39 12.26 10.53 -6.66
N GLU A 40 12.62 9.55 -7.49
CA GLU A 40 11.98 8.24 -7.50
C GLU A 40 12.13 7.52 -6.15
N ALA A 41 13.32 7.57 -5.55
CA ALA A 41 13.54 7.00 -4.22
C ALA A 41 12.66 7.70 -3.16
N ILE A 42 12.55 9.03 -3.19
CA ILE A 42 11.70 9.81 -2.30
C ILE A 42 10.22 9.46 -2.48
N LEU A 43 9.75 9.32 -3.72
CA LEU A 43 8.37 8.93 -4.02
C LEU A 43 8.02 7.53 -3.49
N ASN A 44 9.02 6.65 -3.42
CA ASN A 44 8.87 5.29 -2.91
C ASN A 44 9.10 5.16 -1.40
N LEU A 45 9.49 6.24 -0.71
CA LEU A 45 9.63 6.22 0.75
C LEU A 45 8.27 5.98 1.41
N PRO A 46 8.21 5.11 2.44
CA PRO A 46 7.00 4.93 3.22
C PRO A 46 6.67 6.22 3.98
N LYS A 47 5.60 6.89 3.59
CA LYS A 47 5.07 8.06 4.30
C LYS A 47 3.83 7.65 5.08
N GLY A 48 3.69 8.20 6.30
CA GLY A 48 2.42 8.18 7.02
C GLY A 48 1.37 8.98 6.25
N THR A 49 0.11 8.62 6.44
CA THR A 49 -1.00 9.41 5.92
C THR A 49 -1.48 10.36 7.01
N GLU A 50 -1.57 11.62 6.68
CA GLU A 50 -2.15 12.65 7.55
C GLU A 50 -3.61 12.87 7.15
N HIS A 51 -4.51 12.82 8.15
CA HIS A 51 -5.92 13.05 7.95
C HIS A 51 -6.36 14.30 8.68
N PHE A 52 -6.98 15.20 7.96
CA PHE A 52 -7.56 16.40 8.51
C PHE A 52 -9.07 16.21 8.63
N LEU A 53 -9.58 16.28 9.84
CA LEU A 53 -10.99 16.15 10.17
C LEU A 53 -11.46 17.44 10.82
N ALA A 54 -12.62 17.95 10.38
CA ALA A 54 -13.22 19.12 10.98
C ALA A 54 -14.07 18.74 12.21
N ASP A 55 -15.37 18.81 12.11
CA ASP A 55 -16.29 18.53 13.22
C ASP A 55 -16.68 17.07 13.31
N LEU A 56 -16.59 16.50 14.50
CA LEU A 56 -16.96 15.10 14.73
C LEU A 56 -18.42 14.93 15.20
N HIS A 57 -19.02 15.97 15.78
CA HIS A 57 -20.41 16.01 16.24
C HIS A 57 -20.84 14.80 17.10
N GLY A 58 -19.89 14.13 17.79
CA GLY A 58 -20.15 12.93 18.57
C GLY A 58 -20.38 11.66 17.75
N GLU A 59 -20.17 11.67 16.46
CA GLU A 59 -20.31 10.54 15.52
C GLU A 59 -19.15 9.54 15.68
N TYR A 60 -19.17 8.77 16.77
CA TYR A 60 -18.10 7.85 17.13
C TYR A 60 -17.85 6.77 16.07
N GLU A 61 -18.90 6.15 15.54
CA GLU A 61 -18.78 5.07 14.56
C GLU A 61 -18.22 5.58 13.24
N ALA A 62 -18.68 6.72 12.76
CA ALA A 62 -18.16 7.36 11.55
C ALA A 62 -16.67 7.73 11.70
N PHE A 63 -16.30 8.26 12.86
CA PHE A 63 -14.91 8.58 13.16
C PHE A 63 -14.02 7.34 13.23
N GLN A 64 -14.46 6.29 13.90
CA GLN A 64 -13.77 5.00 13.95
C GLN A 64 -13.60 4.41 12.54
N HIS A 65 -14.61 4.52 11.70
CA HIS A 65 -14.54 4.07 10.31
C HIS A 65 -13.46 4.83 9.53
N VAL A 66 -13.38 6.16 9.66
CA VAL A 66 -12.33 6.97 9.03
C VAL A 66 -10.94 6.58 9.54
N LEU A 67 -10.76 6.39 10.84
CA LEU A 67 -9.48 5.96 11.42
C LEU A 67 -9.04 4.59 10.89
N ARG A 68 -9.97 3.63 10.75
CA ARG A 68 -9.67 2.28 10.25
C ARG A 68 -9.39 2.26 8.75
N ASN A 69 -10.20 2.93 7.95
CA ASN A 69 -10.06 2.95 6.50
C ASN A 69 -8.94 3.88 6.00
N ALA A 70 -8.63 4.89 6.79
CA ALA A 70 -7.63 5.89 6.46
C ALA A 70 -7.78 6.41 5.02
N SER A 71 -6.72 6.37 4.23
CA SER A 71 -6.71 6.80 2.81
C SER A 71 -7.22 5.74 1.82
N GLY A 72 -7.83 4.66 2.28
CA GLY A 72 -8.17 3.51 1.42
C GLY A 72 -6.94 2.76 0.89
N ALA A 73 -5.80 2.89 1.59
CA ALA A 73 -4.54 2.30 1.19
C ALA A 73 -4.62 0.77 1.06
N ILE A 74 -5.37 0.11 1.96
CA ILE A 74 -5.55 -1.36 1.92
C ILE A 74 -6.30 -1.78 0.65
N LYS A 75 -7.41 -1.12 0.32
CA LYS A 75 -8.17 -1.42 -0.90
C LYS A 75 -7.30 -1.29 -2.15
N ARG A 76 -6.50 -0.21 -2.22
CA ARG A 76 -5.58 0.00 -3.33
C ARG A 76 -4.52 -1.11 -3.39
N LYS A 77 -3.95 -1.52 -2.24
CA LYS A 77 -2.98 -2.60 -2.17
C LYS A 77 -3.58 -3.96 -2.52
N VAL A 78 -4.76 -4.29 -2.05
CA VAL A 78 -5.46 -5.52 -2.42
C VAL A 78 -5.70 -5.58 -3.94
N ASN A 79 -6.13 -4.47 -4.55
CA ASN A 79 -6.30 -4.39 -5.99
C ASN A 79 -4.98 -4.54 -6.76
N GLU A 80 -3.89 -3.95 -6.25
CA GLU A 80 -2.56 -4.06 -6.84
C GLU A 80 -2.02 -5.49 -6.79
N ILE A 81 -2.17 -6.17 -5.65
CA ILE A 81 -1.64 -7.52 -5.41
C ILE A 81 -2.43 -8.60 -6.18
N PHE A 82 -3.74 -8.49 -6.16
CA PHE A 82 -4.61 -9.56 -6.68
C PHE A 82 -5.13 -9.28 -8.09
N GLY A 83 -5.13 -8.04 -8.56
CA GLY A 83 -5.53 -7.70 -9.93
C GLY A 83 -6.82 -8.41 -10.35
N ASN A 84 -6.73 -9.26 -11.35
CA ASN A 84 -7.84 -10.06 -11.87
C ASN A 84 -7.90 -11.48 -11.26
N THR A 85 -7.00 -11.83 -10.33
CA THR A 85 -7.00 -13.18 -9.72
C THR A 85 -8.10 -13.37 -8.69
N LEU A 86 -8.57 -12.27 -8.08
CA LEU A 86 -9.73 -12.25 -7.20
C LEU A 86 -10.86 -11.45 -7.83
N ARG A 87 -12.09 -11.91 -7.65
CA ARG A 87 -13.30 -11.16 -8.03
C ARG A 87 -13.44 -9.92 -7.14
N GLU A 88 -14.15 -8.91 -7.63
CA GLU A 88 -14.35 -7.66 -6.88
C GLU A 88 -15.01 -7.87 -5.50
N ASN A 89 -15.93 -8.85 -5.41
CA ASN A 89 -16.55 -9.19 -4.14
C ASN A 89 -15.55 -9.82 -3.15
N GLU A 90 -14.71 -10.72 -3.62
CA GLU A 90 -13.66 -11.36 -2.79
C GLU A 90 -12.65 -10.33 -2.26
N LYS A 91 -12.27 -9.36 -3.08
CA LYS A 91 -11.42 -8.23 -2.65
C LYS A 91 -12.10 -7.37 -1.59
N LYS A 92 -13.41 -7.08 -1.75
CA LYS A 92 -14.19 -6.34 -0.74
C LYS A 92 -14.27 -7.11 0.57
N GLU A 93 -14.53 -8.42 0.50
CA GLU A 93 -14.57 -9.31 1.66
C GLU A 93 -13.21 -9.31 2.41
N LEU A 94 -12.11 -9.44 1.68
CA LEU A 94 -10.76 -9.38 2.25
C LEU A 94 -10.48 -8.01 2.89
N CYS A 95 -10.86 -6.92 2.24
CA CYS A 95 -10.71 -5.57 2.81
C CYS A 95 -11.56 -5.41 4.08
N THR A 96 -12.79 -5.91 4.07
CA THR A 96 -13.68 -5.87 5.24
C THR A 96 -13.07 -6.65 6.40
N LEU A 97 -12.51 -7.81 6.14
CA LEU A 97 -11.83 -8.60 7.16
C LEU A 97 -10.62 -7.85 7.76
N ILE A 98 -9.82 -7.18 6.93
CA ILE A 98 -8.67 -6.41 7.41
C ILE A 98 -9.10 -5.22 8.28
N TYR A 99 -10.18 -4.52 7.89
CA TYR A 99 -10.65 -3.34 8.62
C TYR A 99 -11.49 -3.69 9.85
N TYR A 100 -12.27 -4.78 9.80
CA TYR A 100 -13.24 -5.20 10.81
C TYR A 100 -13.12 -6.71 11.08
N PRO A 101 -11.95 -7.17 11.60
CA PRO A 101 -11.66 -8.60 11.70
C PRO A 101 -12.65 -9.36 12.57
N GLU A 102 -13.01 -8.82 13.73
CA GLU A 102 -13.90 -9.49 14.68
C GLU A 102 -15.31 -9.65 14.09
N GLN A 103 -15.92 -8.54 13.65
CA GLN A 103 -17.27 -8.53 13.10
C GLN A 103 -17.36 -9.40 11.85
N LYS A 104 -16.34 -9.35 10.97
CA LYS A 104 -16.34 -10.16 9.75
C LYS A 104 -16.16 -11.64 10.04
N LEU A 105 -15.31 -11.98 11.03
CA LEU A 105 -15.11 -13.37 11.42
C LEU A 105 -16.37 -13.98 12.03
N ASP A 106 -17.12 -13.23 12.83
CA ASP A 106 -18.38 -13.71 13.40
C ASP A 106 -19.43 -13.99 12.30
N LEU A 107 -19.51 -13.11 11.29
CA LEU A 107 -20.39 -13.34 10.13
C LEU A 107 -19.98 -14.57 9.32
N VAL A 108 -18.67 -14.76 9.11
CA VAL A 108 -18.15 -15.92 8.37
C VAL A 108 -18.47 -17.22 9.14
N LYS A 109 -18.23 -17.26 10.45
CA LYS A 109 -18.54 -18.43 11.28
C LYS A 109 -20.02 -18.82 11.27
N ALA A 110 -20.90 -17.86 11.04
CA ALA A 110 -22.35 -18.10 10.99
C ALA A 110 -22.81 -18.67 9.63
N VAL A 111 -22.06 -18.48 8.56
CA VAL A 111 -22.51 -18.80 7.18
C VAL A 111 -21.62 -19.85 6.52
N GLU A 112 -20.33 -19.88 6.83
CA GLU A 112 -19.37 -20.76 6.16
C GLU A 112 -19.50 -22.20 6.66
N THR A 113 -19.58 -23.13 5.71
CA THR A 113 -19.74 -24.56 6.00
C THR A 113 -18.39 -25.26 6.22
N ASP A 114 -17.32 -24.78 5.56
CA ASP A 114 -15.96 -25.27 5.70
C ASP A 114 -15.02 -24.17 6.17
N LEU A 115 -14.96 -24.00 7.48
CA LEU A 115 -14.12 -22.99 8.08
C LEU A 115 -12.62 -23.26 7.91
N ASP A 116 -12.21 -24.50 7.86
CA ASP A 116 -10.78 -24.85 7.76
C ASP A 116 -10.25 -24.45 6.38
N ASP A 117 -10.96 -24.77 5.31
CA ASP A 117 -10.60 -24.36 3.96
C ASP A 117 -10.64 -22.82 3.83
N TRP A 118 -11.68 -22.21 4.37
CA TRP A 118 -11.78 -20.73 4.39
C TRP A 118 -10.57 -20.08 5.11
N TYR A 119 -10.15 -20.63 6.26
CA TYR A 119 -8.97 -20.13 6.98
C TYR A 119 -7.70 -20.26 6.16
N VAL A 120 -7.47 -21.41 5.52
CA VAL A 120 -6.26 -21.64 4.71
C VAL A 120 -6.19 -20.64 3.56
N ILE A 121 -7.28 -20.46 2.81
CA ILE A 121 -7.33 -19.52 1.70
C ILE A 121 -7.12 -18.09 2.17
N THR A 122 -7.85 -17.68 3.21
CA THR A 122 -7.82 -16.32 3.73
C THR A 122 -6.47 -15.97 4.34
N LEU A 123 -5.86 -16.87 5.11
CA LEU A 123 -4.52 -16.66 5.66
C LEU A 123 -3.47 -16.51 4.56
N ASN A 124 -3.56 -17.30 3.50
CA ASN A 124 -2.66 -17.16 2.35
C ASN A 124 -2.79 -15.76 1.71
N GLN A 125 -4.03 -15.27 1.52
CA GLN A 125 -4.27 -13.94 1.00
C GLN A 125 -3.71 -12.85 1.93
N LEU A 126 -3.94 -12.97 3.24
CA LEU A 126 -3.43 -12.02 4.24
C LEU A 126 -1.90 -12.00 4.29
N VAL A 127 -1.25 -13.17 4.22
CA VAL A 127 0.21 -13.28 4.15
C VAL A 127 0.76 -12.55 2.92
N ARG A 128 0.14 -12.71 1.75
CA ARG A 128 0.54 -11.99 0.53
C ARG A 128 0.42 -10.47 0.69
N VAL A 129 -0.67 -10.00 1.31
CA VAL A 129 -0.83 -8.57 1.62
C VAL A 129 0.26 -8.10 2.57
N CYS A 130 0.51 -8.82 3.66
CA CYS A 130 1.55 -8.49 4.63
C CYS A 130 2.95 -8.48 4.00
N GLN A 131 3.28 -9.42 3.16
CA GLN A 131 4.56 -9.47 2.42
C GLN A 131 4.74 -8.22 1.56
N ASN A 132 3.73 -7.86 0.77
CA ASN A 132 3.80 -6.70 -0.11
C ASN A 132 3.90 -5.39 0.68
N VAL A 133 3.12 -5.24 1.75
CA VAL A 133 3.16 -4.03 2.58
C VAL A 133 4.48 -3.93 3.34
N SER A 134 5.01 -5.04 3.85
CA SER A 134 6.23 -5.06 4.65
C SER A 134 7.51 -4.91 3.81
N SER A 135 7.46 -5.23 2.52
CA SER A 135 8.64 -5.20 1.62
C SER A 135 9.35 -3.84 1.55
N LYS A 136 8.61 -2.75 1.81
CA LYS A 136 9.13 -1.38 1.83
C LYS A 136 9.79 -0.96 3.16
N TYR A 137 9.75 -1.82 4.17
CA TYR A 137 10.24 -1.50 5.50
C TYR A 137 11.39 -2.41 5.91
N THR A 138 12.25 -1.90 6.78
CA THR A 138 13.31 -2.71 7.38
C THR A 138 12.71 -3.79 8.29
N ARG A 139 13.37 -4.94 8.36
CA ARG A 139 12.96 -6.06 9.22
C ARG A 139 12.75 -5.64 10.68
N SER A 140 13.61 -4.73 11.18
CA SER A 140 13.47 -4.18 12.55
C SER A 140 12.15 -3.42 12.73
N LYS A 141 11.75 -2.61 11.73
CA LYS A 141 10.49 -1.85 11.79
C LYS A 141 9.28 -2.78 11.73
N VAL A 142 9.30 -3.77 10.83
CA VAL A 142 8.23 -4.77 10.73
C VAL A 142 8.09 -5.52 12.06
N ARG A 143 9.19 -6.01 12.63
CA ARG A 143 9.18 -6.72 13.91
C ARG A 143 8.56 -5.92 15.06
N LYS A 144 8.84 -4.61 15.11
CA LYS A 144 8.29 -3.73 16.16
C LYS A 144 6.78 -3.49 16.03
N SER A 145 6.23 -3.67 14.82
CA SER A 145 4.80 -3.49 14.53
C SER A 145 3.97 -4.77 14.71
N LEU A 146 4.63 -5.92 14.88
CA LEU A 146 3.98 -7.21 15.05
C LEU A 146 3.70 -7.51 16.53
N PRO A 147 2.61 -8.22 16.85
CA PRO A 147 2.37 -8.75 18.18
C PRO A 147 3.55 -9.62 18.65
N LYS A 148 3.99 -9.45 19.89
CA LYS A 148 5.21 -10.11 20.42
C LYS A 148 5.13 -11.63 20.31
N GLU A 149 3.97 -12.19 20.61
CA GLU A 149 3.70 -13.63 20.62
C GLU A 149 3.84 -14.25 19.22
N PHE A 150 3.49 -13.51 18.17
CA PHE A 150 3.49 -13.98 16.79
C PHE A 150 4.64 -13.41 15.94
N SER A 151 5.47 -12.56 16.52
CA SER A 151 6.48 -11.81 15.76
C SER A 151 7.46 -12.72 14.99
N TYR A 152 7.82 -13.87 15.55
CA TYR A 152 8.73 -14.82 14.90
C TYR A 152 8.08 -15.48 13.68
N ILE A 153 6.88 -16.01 13.85
CA ILE A 153 6.13 -16.68 12.78
C ILE A 153 5.80 -15.67 11.67
N CYS A 154 5.28 -14.50 12.04
CA CYS A 154 4.95 -13.47 11.06
C CYS A 154 6.18 -13.02 10.26
N LEU A 155 7.35 -12.86 10.90
CA LEU A 155 8.59 -12.50 10.20
C LEU A 155 9.08 -13.61 9.25
N LEU A 156 8.86 -14.86 9.59
CA LEU A 156 9.21 -15.97 8.73
C LEU A 156 8.45 -15.93 7.40
N TYR A 157 7.18 -15.56 7.45
CA TYR A 157 6.31 -15.50 6.27
C TYR A 157 6.33 -14.15 5.54
N THR A 158 6.72 -13.06 6.20
CA THR A 158 6.63 -11.71 5.62
C THR A 158 7.97 -11.09 5.23
N SER A 159 9.09 -11.67 5.66
CA SER A 159 10.41 -11.20 5.28
C SER A 159 11.04 -12.13 4.26
N PRO A 160 11.65 -11.61 3.19
CA PRO A 160 12.45 -12.43 2.28
C PRO A 160 13.58 -13.09 3.07
N SER A 161 13.87 -14.36 2.74
CA SER A 161 15.00 -15.07 3.33
C SER A 161 16.31 -14.36 2.98
N PRO A 162 17.28 -14.26 3.92
CA PRO A 162 18.59 -13.71 3.60
C PRO A 162 19.40 -14.57 2.61
N ARG A 163 18.82 -15.64 2.11
CA ARG A 163 19.47 -16.61 1.21
C ARG A 163 18.87 -16.63 -0.21
N ASP A 164 17.86 -15.79 -0.49
CA ASP A 164 17.25 -15.67 -1.82
C ASP A 164 17.81 -14.49 -2.59
#